data_f4a2e599737f78fbe98116608ab54e82
#
_entry.id   f4a2e599737f78fbe98116608ab54e82
#
_cell.length_a   1.000
_cell.length_b   1.000
_cell.length_c   1.000
_cell.angle_alpha   90.00
_cell.angle_beta   90.00
_cell.angle_gamma   90.00
#
_symmetry.space_group_name_H-M   'P 1'
#
loop_
_entity.id
_entity.type
_entity.pdbx_description
1 polymer ?
#
loop_
_entity_poly.entity_id
_entity_poly.type
_entity_poly.pdbx_seq_one_letter_code
_entity_poly.pdbx_strand_id
1 'polypeptide(L)'
;MKAKSRLLLIALAAILVTVLTQPTLAFYSVIGKATNVVTSGNIELMIHEKTADGSDFPAEGVYIIPGDIVSKQVTVENVCEHPFYLRIKLVSGSTNEALSADDCLKLDIDTANWTYVEGFYYYNQILQPGETTPALFTQVEIVGSKVDQTHIGSTLSLTVNAYAVQSENNPAEHPWDASGWPAE
;
A
#
# COMPACT_ATOMS: atom_id res chain seq x y z
N MET A 1 6.86 50.41 39.02
CA MET A 1 7.58 49.80 37.88
C MET A 1 7.71 48.27 37.99
N LYS A 2 7.94 47.68 39.19
CA LYS A 2 8.20 46.22 39.33
C LYS A 2 7.01 45.28 38.98
N ALA A 3 5.76 45.71 39.15
CA ALA A 3 4.59 44.87 38.83
C ALA A 3 4.33 44.71 37.33
N LYS A 4 4.47 45.78 36.55
CA LYS A 4 4.30 45.77 35.08
C LYS A 4 5.36 44.90 34.39
N SER A 5 6.61 44.94 34.88
CA SER A 5 7.70 44.11 34.36
C SER A 5 7.52 42.61 34.64
N ARG A 6 6.94 42.26 35.81
CA ARG A 6 6.63 40.87 36.15
C ARG A 6 5.48 40.32 35.28
N LEU A 7 4.45 41.15 35.01
CA LEU A 7 3.35 40.77 34.13
C LEU A 7 3.84 40.53 32.69
N LEU A 8 4.76 41.36 32.22
CA LEU A 8 5.35 41.24 30.89
C LEU A 8 6.19 39.94 30.75
N LEU A 9 6.95 39.59 31.79
CA LEU A 9 7.73 38.36 31.83
C LEU A 9 6.83 37.10 31.85
N ILE A 10 5.72 37.14 32.60
CA ILE A 10 4.76 36.03 32.63
C ILE A 10 4.07 35.88 31.28
N ALA A 11 3.67 36.96 30.62
CA ALA A 11 3.07 36.95 29.30
C ALA A 11 4.06 36.42 28.26
N LEU A 12 5.34 36.83 28.31
CA LEU A 12 6.37 36.33 27.40
C LEU A 12 6.66 34.84 27.61
N ALA A 13 6.69 34.38 28.85
CA ALA A 13 6.85 32.95 29.17
C ALA A 13 5.65 32.11 28.71
N ALA A 14 4.42 32.62 28.84
CA ALA A 14 3.22 31.93 28.35
C ALA A 14 3.23 31.82 26.82
N ILE A 15 3.64 32.88 26.11
CA ILE A 15 3.79 32.85 24.65
C ILE A 15 4.88 31.84 24.23
N LEU A 16 6.00 31.81 24.94
CA LEU A 16 7.09 30.87 24.65
C LEU A 16 6.66 29.42 24.85
N VAL A 17 5.89 29.12 25.88
CA VAL A 17 5.34 27.77 26.13
C VAL A 17 4.35 27.38 25.04
N THR A 18 3.47 28.28 24.59
CA THR A 18 2.51 27.97 23.52
C THR A 18 3.19 27.73 22.17
N VAL A 19 4.32 28.41 21.89
CA VAL A 19 5.10 28.17 20.65
C VAL A 19 5.86 26.83 20.72
N LEU A 20 6.35 26.43 21.90
CA LEU A 20 7.08 25.17 22.08
C LEU A 20 6.19 23.94 22.18
N THR A 21 4.87 24.11 22.40
CA THR A 21 3.89 23.01 22.49
C THR A 21 3.06 22.84 21.22
N GLN A 22 3.43 23.52 20.12
CA GLN A 22 2.78 23.22 18.83
C GLN A 22 3.13 21.79 18.45
N PRO A 23 2.16 20.86 18.33
CA PRO A 23 2.43 19.56 17.78
C PRO A 23 2.87 19.77 16.34
N THR A 24 4.14 19.50 16.05
CA THR A 24 4.61 19.41 14.68
C THR A 24 3.97 18.16 14.08
N LEU A 25 2.86 18.34 13.37
CA LEU A 25 2.24 17.27 12.59
C LEU A 25 3.20 16.92 11.45
N ALA A 26 3.80 15.77 11.55
CA ALA A 26 4.59 15.20 10.47
C ALA A 26 3.61 14.58 9.46
N PHE A 27 3.49 15.14 8.27
CA PHE A 27 2.65 14.60 7.21
C PHE A 27 3.51 13.76 6.26
N TYR A 28 3.08 12.53 6.04
CA TYR A 28 3.62 11.62 5.04
C TYR A 28 2.56 11.36 3.99
N SER A 29 2.94 11.04 2.77
CA SER A 29 2.00 10.59 1.76
C SER A 29 2.29 9.15 1.37
N VAL A 30 1.28 8.30 1.38
CA VAL A 30 1.33 6.96 0.78
C VAL A 30 0.83 7.10 -0.65
N ILE A 31 1.73 6.97 -1.62
CA ILE A 31 1.36 6.94 -3.02
C ILE A 31 1.20 5.48 -3.40
N GLY A 32 -0.04 5.07 -3.64
CA GLY A 32 -0.29 3.78 -4.26
C GLY A 32 -0.26 3.94 -5.77
N LYS A 33 0.67 3.29 -6.44
CA LYS A 33 0.67 3.21 -7.90
C LYS A 33 0.36 1.80 -8.31
N ALA A 34 -0.85 1.57 -8.83
CA ALA A 34 -1.15 0.38 -9.59
C ALA A 34 -0.49 0.56 -10.95
N THR A 35 0.57 -0.17 -11.22
CA THR A 35 1.20 -0.07 -12.53
C THR A 35 1.99 -1.33 -12.80
N ASN A 36 1.60 -2.11 -13.60
CA ASN A 36 2.23 -3.06 -14.50
C ASN A 36 1.45 -4.36 -14.51
N VAL A 37 0.70 -4.48 -15.58
CA VAL A 37 0.13 -5.73 -16.03
C VAL A 37 1.18 -6.35 -16.93
N VAL A 38 1.75 -7.48 -16.53
CA VAL A 38 2.67 -8.27 -17.36
C VAL A 38 1.98 -9.60 -17.63
N THR A 39 1.57 -9.80 -18.88
CA THR A 39 0.84 -11.00 -19.29
C THR A 39 1.61 -11.79 -20.33
N SER A 40 1.45 -13.09 -20.31
CA SER A 40 1.95 -13.99 -21.35
C SER A 40 0.78 -14.45 -22.20
N GLY A 41 0.79 -14.12 -23.50
CA GLY A 41 -0.28 -14.45 -24.42
C GLY A 41 -1.41 -13.41 -24.48
N ASN A 42 -2.62 -13.84 -24.78
CA ASN A 42 -3.79 -12.97 -24.99
C ASN A 42 -4.58 -12.77 -23.67
N ILE A 43 -3.88 -12.42 -22.59
CA ILE A 43 -4.45 -12.21 -21.24
C ILE A 43 -4.54 -10.73 -20.97
N GLU A 44 -5.72 -10.28 -20.55
CA GLU A 44 -5.95 -8.94 -20.03
C GLU A 44 -6.52 -9.02 -18.62
N LEU A 45 -5.97 -8.23 -17.71
CA LEU A 45 -6.45 -8.09 -16.35
C LEU A 45 -6.52 -6.61 -15.94
N MET A 46 -7.36 -6.30 -14.99
CA MET A 46 -7.47 -4.96 -14.43
C MET A 46 -7.25 -5.00 -12.92
N ILE A 47 -6.37 -4.13 -12.41
CA ILE A 47 -6.16 -3.95 -10.99
C ILE A 47 -7.08 -2.83 -10.52
N HIS A 48 -7.85 -3.09 -9.48
CA HIS A 48 -8.66 -2.09 -8.80
C HIS A 48 -8.06 -1.78 -7.45
N GLU A 49 -7.85 -0.49 -7.20
CA GLU A 49 -7.47 0.04 -5.90
C GLU A 49 -8.61 0.92 -5.40
N LYS A 50 -9.27 0.50 -4.32
CA LYS A 50 -10.46 1.14 -3.77
C LYS A 50 -10.27 1.51 -2.30
N THR A 51 -10.99 2.52 -1.86
CA THR A 51 -11.19 2.85 -0.45
C THR A 51 -12.35 2.03 0.13
N ALA A 52 -12.57 2.10 1.46
CA ALA A 52 -13.62 1.32 2.13
C ALA A 52 -15.05 1.68 1.65
N ASP A 53 -15.26 2.88 1.15
CA ASP A 53 -16.55 3.32 0.60
C ASP A 53 -16.76 2.92 -0.88
N GLY A 54 -15.77 2.23 -1.47
CA GLY A 54 -15.80 1.76 -2.86
C GLY A 54 -15.33 2.78 -3.90
N SER A 55 -14.91 3.99 -3.48
CA SER A 55 -14.29 4.98 -4.37
C SER A 55 -12.91 4.53 -4.81
N ASP A 56 -12.42 5.05 -5.94
CA ASP A 56 -11.05 4.81 -6.37
C ASP A 56 -10.05 5.39 -5.37
N PHE A 57 -8.99 4.66 -5.09
CA PHE A 57 -7.91 5.17 -4.26
C PHE A 57 -7.24 6.35 -4.96
N PRO A 58 -7.00 7.50 -4.28
CA PRO A 58 -6.43 8.69 -4.91
C PRO A 58 -5.08 8.40 -5.56
N ALA A 59 -4.93 8.76 -6.83
CA ALA A 59 -3.67 8.58 -7.58
C ALA A 59 -2.51 9.40 -7.00
N GLU A 60 -2.83 10.57 -6.43
CA GLU A 60 -1.91 11.45 -5.71
C GLU A 60 -1.53 10.92 -4.32
N GLY A 61 -2.22 9.87 -3.85
CA GLY A 61 -2.05 9.32 -2.52
C GLY A 61 -2.81 10.08 -1.44
N VAL A 62 -2.54 9.71 -0.19
CA VAL A 62 -3.18 10.31 0.99
C VAL A 62 -2.12 10.80 1.98
N TYR A 63 -2.45 11.85 2.72
CA TYR A 63 -1.61 12.30 3.83
C TYR A 63 -1.78 11.37 5.01
N ILE A 64 -0.67 10.99 5.61
CA ILE A 64 -0.63 10.06 6.74
C ILE A 64 0.22 10.60 7.88
N ILE A 65 -0.11 10.17 9.07
CA ILE A 65 0.70 10.35 10.27
C ILE A 65 1.11 8.99 10.84
N PRO A 66 2.19 8.94 11.65
CA PRO A 66 2.59 7.69 12.30
C PRO A 66 1.45 7.06 13.12
N GLY A 67 1.15 5.79 12.84
CA GLY A 67 0.07 5.04 13.48
C GLY A 67 -1.28 5.07 12.74
N ASP A 68 -1.37 5.78 11.61
CA ASP A 68 -2.58 5.76 10.80
C ASP A 68 -2.84 4.39 10.17
N ILE A 69 -4.12 4.11 9.96
CA ILE A 69 -4.60 2.99 9.16
C ILE A 69 -5.34 3.56 7.96
N VAL A 70 -4.78 3.33 6.78
CA VAL A 70 -5.34 3.78 5.50
C VAL A 70 -6.12 2.65 4.87
N SER A 71 -7.39 2.90 4.51
CA SER A 71 -8.16 1.94 3.73
C SER A 71 -7.69 1.94 2.29
N LYS A 72 -7.17 0.80 1.84
CA LYS A 72 -6.76 0.55 0.46
C LYS A 72 -7.02 -0.92 0.14
N GLN A 73 -8.05 -1.19 -0.64
CA GLN A 73 -8.44 -2.53 -1.07
C GLN A 73 -7.87 -2.79 -2.46
N VAL A 74 -7.15 -3.89 -2.62
CA VAL A 74 -6.55 -4.28 -3.90
C VAL A 74 -7.20 -5.56 -4.39
N THR A 75 -7.87 -5.48 -5.53
CA THR A 75 -8.48 -6.62 -6.23
C THR A 75 -8.02 -6.67 -7.67
N VAL A 76 -8.14 -7.83 -8.30
CA VAL A 76 -7.82 -8.03 -9.73
C VAL A 76 -9.01 -8.64 -10.43
N GLU A 77 -9.38 -8.07 -11.56
CA GLU A 77 -10.45 -8.53 -12.44
C GLU A 77 -9.87 -9.20 -13.69
N ASN A 78 -10.42 -10.33 -14.07
CA ASN A 78 -10.16 -10.95 -15.36
C ASN A 78 -11.07 -10.33 -16.41
N VAL A 79 -10.51 -9.46 -17.25
CA VAL A 79 -11.26 -8.79 -18.33
C VAL A 79 -11.08 -9.46 -19.70
N CYS A 80 -10.43 -10.64 -19.76
CA CYS A 80 -10.29 -11.41 -20.98
C CYS A 80 -11.26 -12.62 -21.04
N GLU A 81 -11.24 -13.35 -22.15
CA GLU A 81 -12.10 -14.52 -22.38
C GLU A 81 -11.47 -15.84 -21.88
N HIS A 82 -10.26 -15.80 -21.34
CA HIS A 82 -9.51 -16.98 -20.91
C HIS A 82 -9.30 -17.01 -19.39
N PRO A 83 -9.44 -18.17 -18.74
CA PRO A 83 -9.09 -18.32 -17.34
C PRO A 83 -7.57 -18.32 -17.15
N PHE A 84 -7.10 -17.77 -16.02
CA PHE A 84 -5.68 -17.69 -15.75
C PHE A 84 -5.32 -17.90 -14.28
N TYR A 85 -4.05 -18.26 -14.03
CA TYR A 85 -3.40 -18.15 -12.73
C TYR A 85 -2.89 -16.73 -12.53
N LEU A 86 -3.01 -16.23 -11.31
CA LEU A 86 -2.65 -14.88 -10.93
C LEU A 86 -1.63 -14.88 -9.80
N ARG A 87 -0.62 -14.01 -9.91
CA ARG A 87 0.26 -13.65 -8.79
C ARG A 87 0.46 -12.14 -8.71
N ILE A 88 0.69 -11.64 -7.52
CA ILE A 88 0.95 -10.23 -7.25
C ILE A 88 2.31 -10.09 -6.55
N LYS A 89 3.12 -9.16 -7.01
CA LYS A 89 4.30 -8.67 -6.30
C LYS A 89 4.03 -7.30 -5.74
N LEU A 90 4.21 -7.14 -4.44
CA LEU A 90 4.15 -5.85 -3.77
C LEU A 90 5.57 -5.29 -3.68
N VAL A 91 5.73 -4.03 -4.08
CA VAL A 91 7.01 -3.32 -4.00
C VAL A 91 6.79 -2.04 -3.20
N SER A 92 7.37 -1.97 -2.04
CA SER A 92 7.38 -0.77 -1.22
C SER A 92 8.56 0.14 -1.57
N GLY A 93 8.42 1.42 -1.34
CA GLY A 93 9.48 2.39 -1.57
C GLY A 93 9.37 3.61 -0.67
N SER A 94 10.49 4.31 -0.52
CA SER A 94 10.54 5.58 0.22
C SER A 94 11.41 6.59 -0.54
N THR A 95 11.03 7.87 -0.48
CA THR A 95 11.89 8.97 -0.95
C THR A 95 13.02 9.30 0.04
N ASN A 96 13.00 8.73 1.23
CA ASN A 96 14.01 8.91 2.26
C ASN A 96 14.77 7.58 2.45
N GLU A 97 16.04 7.53 2.10
CA GLU A 97 16.87 6.32 2.18
C GLU A 97 17.03 5.77 3.61
N ALA A 98 16.88 6.64 4.63
CA ALA A 98 16.91 6.22 6.02
C ALA A 98 15.63 5.54 6.50
N LEU A 99 14.56 5.55 5.68
CA LEU A 99 13.26 5.00 5.99
C LEU A 99 13.01 3.73 5.18
N SER A 100 13.10 2.57 5.83
CA SER A 100 12.70 1.29 5.21
C SER A 100 11.19 1.23 5.05
N ALA A 101 10.70 1.31 3.82
CA ALA A 101 9.28 1.28 3.54
C ALA A 101 8.64 -0.06 3.98
N ASP A 102 9.34 -1.18 3.84
CA ASP A 102 8.86 -2.51 4.28
C ASP A 102 8.63 -2.57 5.80
N ASP A 103 9.48 -1.90 6.58
CA ASP A 103 9.33 -1.84 8.04
C ASP A 103 8.23 -0.88 8.48
N CYS A 104 7.88 0.09 7.63
CA CYS A 104 6.89 1.13 7.93
C CYS A 104 5.47 0.78 7.52
N LEU A 105 5.29 -0.16 6.60
CA LEU A 105 3.99 -0.55 6.06
C LEU A 105 3.62 -1.95 6.55
N LYS A 106 2.46 -2.08 7.16
CA LYS A 106 1.90 -3.38 7.56
C LYS A 106 0.55 -3.56 6.90
N LEU A 107 0.35 -4.70 6.25
CA LEU A 107 -0.83 -5.04 5.47
C LEU A 107 -1.63 -6.16 6.16
N ASP A 108 -2.94 -6.11 6.04
CA ASP A 108 -3.87 -7.13 6.50
C ASP A 108 -4.11 -8.19 5.41
N ILE A 109 -3.05 -8.88 4.99
CA ILE A 109 -3.11 -9.86 3.89
C ILE A 109 -4.18 -10.94 4.13
N ASP A 110 -5.05 -11.16 3.16
CA ASP A 110 -6.03 -12.25 3.14
C ASP A 110 -5.36 -13.61 2.84
N THR A 111 -4.87 -14.25 3.89
CA THR A 111 -4.21 -15.55 3.80
C THR A 111 -5.17 -16.73 3.52
N ALA A 112 -6.49 -16.51 3.53
CA ALA A 112 -7.45 -17.54 3.15
C ALA A 112 -7.52 -17.73 1.63
N ASN A 113 -7.37 -16.64 0.88
CA ASN A 113 -7.47 -16.64 -0.59
C ASN A 113 -6.13 -16.48 -1.29
N TRP A 114 -5.08 -16.07 -0.57
CA TRP A 114 -3.77 -15.77 -1.15
C TRP A 114 -2.65 -16.50 -0.40
N THR A 115 -1.73 -17.10 -1.14
CA THR A 115 -0.56 -17.79 -0.60
C THR A 115 0.72 -17.07 -1.02
N TYR A 116 1.60 -16.79 -0.04
CA TYR A 116 2.89 -16.15 -0.30
C TYR A 116 3.97 -17.20 -0.58
N VAL A 117 4.57 -17.14 -1.77
CA VAL A 117 5.68 -18.01 -2.19
C VAL A 117 6.73 -17.17 -2.92
N GLU A 118 7.96 -17.22 -2.50
CA GLU A 118 9.15 -16.65 -3.17
C GLU A 118 8.99 -15.20 -3.65
N GLY A 119 8.42 -14.32 -2.81
CA GLY A 119 8.27 -12.90 -3.10
C GLY A 119 6.96 -12.51 -3.80
N PHE A 120 6.08 -13.48 -4.08
CA PHE A 120 4.79 -13.26 -4.71
C PHE A 120 3.63 -13.76 -3.86
N TYR A 121 2.49 -13.09 -3.97
CA TYR A 121 1.20 -13.55 -3.47
C TYR A 121 0.44 -14.19 -4.62
N TYR A 122 0.18 -15.48 -4.52
CA TYR A 122 -0.58 -16.25 -5.51
C TYR A 122 -2.04 -16.33 -5.10
N TYR A 123 -2.96 -16.00 -6.01
CA TYR A 123 -4.38 -16.29 -5.80
C TYR A 123 -4.59 -17.79 -5.84
N ASN A 124 -5.23 -18.36 -4.83
CA ASN A 124 -5.32 -19.81 -4.61
C ASN A 124 -6.20 -20.55 -5.63
N GLN A 125 -6.93 -19.81 -6.48
CA GLN A 125 -7.85 -20.36 -7.47
C GLN A 125 -7.50 -19.85 -8.87
N ILE A 126 -8.07 -20.51 -9.89
CA ILE A 126 -8.04 -20.01 -11.26
C ILE A 126 -9.07 -18.89 -11.36
N LEU A 127 -8.66 -17.73 -11.85
CA LEU A 127 -9.57 -16.59 -12.03
C LEU A 127 -10.29 -16.72 -13.38
N GLN A 128 -11.61 -16.93 -13.32
CA GLN A 128 -12.44 -17.13 -14.51
C GLN A 128 -12.72 -15.79 -15.23
N PRO A 129 -13.06 -15.83 -16.53
CA PRO A 129 -13.49 -14.63 -17.26
C PRO A 129 -14.60 -13.86 -16.54
N GLY A 130 -14.42 -12.54 -16.39
CA GLY A 130 -15.38 -11.66 -15.73
C GLY A 130 -15.39 -11.74 -14.19
N GLU A 131 -14.57 -12.59 -13.58
CA GLU A 131 -14.45 -12.66 -12.13
C GLU A 131 -13.45 -11.64 -11.59
N THR A 132 -13.70 -11.21 -10.36
CA THR A 132 -12.80 -10.35 -9.58
C THR A 132 -12.37 -11.10 -8.32
N THR A 133 -11.08 -11.05 -7.98
CA THR A 133 -10.57 -11.69 -6.77
C THR A 133 -11.12 -11.06 -5.50
N PRO A 134 -11.18 -11.79 -4.37
CA PRO A 134 -11.15 -11.16 -3.05
C PRO A 134 -9.97 -10.22 -2.94
N ALA A 135 -10.09 -9.18 -2.10
CA ALA A 135 -9.00 -8.24 -1.89
C ALA A 135 -7.76 -8.96 -1.33
N LEU A 136 -6.57 -8.66 -1.88
CA LEU A 136 -5.31 -9.16 -1.33
C LEU A 136 -5.09 -8.60 0.08
N PHE A 137 -5.41 -7.33 0.28
CA PHE A 137 -5.46 -6.64 1.57
C PHE A 137 -6.50 -5.52 1.49
N THR A 138 -6.93 -5.02 2.65
CA THR A 138 -7.95 -3.95 2.75
C THR A 138 -7.44 -2.72 3.47
N GLN A 139 -6.34 -2.84 4.19
CA GLN A 139 -5.78 -1.77 5.01
C GLN A 139 -4.26 -1.76 4.94
N VAL A 140 -3.71 -0.55 5.05
CA VAL A 140 -2.28 -0.27 5.21
C VAL A 140 -2.08 0.45 6.53
N GLU A 141 -1.49 -0.21 7.53
CA GLU A 141 -1.10 0.39 8.80
C GLU A 141 0.28 1.02 8.67
N ILE A 142 0.42 2.27 9.10
CA ILE A 142 1.71 2.97 9.21
C ILE A 142 2.30 2.69 10.59
N VAL A 143 3.37 1.91 10.64
CA VAL A 143 3.99 1.49 11.90
C VAL A 143 4.63 2.69 12.59
N GLY A 144 3.91 3.31 13.53
CA GLY A 144 4.30 4.57 14.16
C GLY A 144 5.65 4.55 14.88
N SER A 145 6.10 3.38 15.36
CA SER A 145 7.41 3.22 16.00
C SER A 145 8.60 3.29 15.03
N LYS A 146 8.33 3.23 13.71
CA LYS A 146 9.34 3.25 12.65
C LYS A 146 9.45 4.61 11.97
N VAL A 147 8.53 5.52 12.28
CA VAL A 147 8.41 6.82 11.64
C VAL A 147 8.44 7.91 12.71
N ASP A 148 9.37 8.86 12.61
CA ASP A 148 9.55 9.95 13.56
C ASP A 148 9.63 11.31 12.85
N GLN A 149 9.91 12.36 13.63
CA GLN A 149 9.97 13.75 13.13
C GLN A 149 11.07 13.99 12.09
N THR A 150 12.09 13.14 12.02
CA THR A 150 13.18 13.28 11.02
C THR A 150 12.72 12.85 9.62
N HIS A 151 11.58 12.17 9.52
CA HIS A 151 11.00 11.68 8.28
C HIS A 151 9.91 12.59 7.70
N ILE A 152 9.73 13.81 8.25
CA ILE A 152 8.75 14.79 7.76
C ILE A 152 9.00 15.10 6.28
N GLY A 153 7.94 15.04 5.47
CA GLY A 153 7.99 15.30 4.03
C GLY A 153 8.48 14.11 3.18
N SER A 154 8.77 12.97 3.81
CA SER A 154 9.07 11.75 3.06
C SER A 154 7.79 11.15 2.48
N THR A 155 7.92 10.46 1.34
CA THR A 155 6.83 9.71 0.71
C THR A 155 7.10 8.22 0.86
N LEU A 156 6.09 7.48 1.33
CA LEU A 156 6.05 6.03 1.26
C LEU A 156 5.22 5.62 0.05
N SER A 157 5.67 4.63 -0.71
CA SER A 157 4.93 4.09 -1.85
C SER A 157 4.72 2.59 -1.68
N LEU A 158 3.59 2.10 -2.17
CA LEU A 158 3.27 0.69 -2.28
C LEU A 158 2.77 0.43 -3.70
N THR A 159 3.59 -0.22 -4.50
CA THR A 159 3.29 -0.57 -5.89
C THR A 159 2.78 -1.99 -5.98
N VAL A 160 1.71 -2.20 -6.72
CA VAL A 160 1.09 -3.50 -6.97
C VAL A 160 1.39 -3.92 -8.40
N ASN A 161 2.16 -4.99 -8.58
CA ASN A 161 2.46 -5.57 -9.88
C ASN A 161 1.72 -6.90 -10.00
N ALA A 162 0.80 -7.03 -10.96
CA ALA A 162 0.06 -8.26 -11.22
C ALA A 162 0.63 -8.97 -12.44
N TYR A 163 0.77 -10.29 -12.32
CA TYR A 163 1.26 -11.18 -13.36
C TYR A 163 0.25 -12.31 -13.55
N ALA A 164 -0.05 -12.62 -14.79
CA ALA A 164 -0.95 -13.72 -15.11
C ALA A 164 -0.36 -14.66 -16.16
N VAL A 165 -0.72 -15.92 -16.06
CA VAL A 165 -0.41 -16.97 -17.03
C VAL A 165 -1.65 -17.81 -17.29
N GLN A 166 -1.89 -18.14 -18.56
CA GLN A 166 -3.06 -18.93 -18.95
C GLN A 166 -3.09 -20.28 -18.21
N SER A 167 -4.27 -20.65 -17.71
CA SER A 167 -4.46 -21.94 -17.03
C SER A 167 -4.86 -23.06 -17.99
N GLU A 168 -5.42 -22.75 -19.16
CA GLU A 168 -5.74 -23.73 -20.18
C GLU A 168 -4.47 -24.38 -20.74
N ASN A 169 -4.45 -25.71 -20.79
CA ASN A 169 -3.27 -26.50 -21.17
C ASN A 169 -2.01 -26.28 -20.30
N ASN A 170 -2.20 -25.74 -19.11
CA ASN A 170 -1.15 -25.48 -18.12
C ASN A 170 -1.58 -26.03 -16.75
N PRO A 171 -1.81 -27.36 -16.63
CA PRO A 171 -2.26 -27.94 -15.37
C PRO A 171 -1.17 -27.80 -14.30
N ALA A 172 -1.56 -27.29 -13.15
CA ALA A 172 -0.70 -27.15 -12.00
C ALA A 172 -1.43 -27.62 -10.72
N GLU A 173 -0.73 -28.27 -9.81
CA GLU A 173 -1.30 -28.65 -8.51
C GLU A 173 -1.58 -27.41 -7.67
N HIS A 174 -0.67 -26.45 -7.74
CA HIS A 174 -0.82 -25.14 -7.11
C HIS A 174 -0.52 -24.04 -8.14
N PRO A 175 -1.05 -22.83 -7.98
CA PRO A 175 -0.80 -21.73 -8.91
C PRO A 175 0.70 -21.42 -9.12
N TRP A 176 1.54 -21.57 -8.11
CA TRP A 176 2.98 -21.32 -8.21
C TRP A 176 3.75 -22.38 -9.01
N ASP A 177 3.15 -23.58 -9.24
CA ASP A 177 3.71 -24.65 -10.06
C ASP A 177 3.41 -24.46 -11.55
N ALA A 178 2.56 -23.49 -11.91
CA ALA A 178 2.23 -23.20 -13.30
C ALA A 178 3.46 -22.75 -14.09
N SER A 179 3.51 -23.15 -15.36
CA SER A 179 4.60 -22.79 -16.26
C SER A 179 4.35 -21.48 -17.00
N GLY A 180 5.42 -20.82 -17.48
CA GLY A 180 5.30 -19.68 -18.37
C GLY A 180 5.02 -18.36 -17.67
N TRP A 181 5.27 -18.25 -16.38
CA TRP A 181 5.18 -16.96 -15.68
C TRP A 181 6.04 -15.89 -16.37
N PRO A 182 5.50 -14.69 -16.61
CA PRO A 182 6.27 -13.57 -17.14
C PRO A 182 7.45 -13.24 -16.22
N ALA A 183 8.57 -12.81 -16.84
CA ALA A 183 9.71 -12.27 -16.09
C ALA A 183 9.33 -10.95 -15.40
N GLU A 184 10.06 -10.63 -14.31
CA GLU A 184 9.93 -9.37 -13.57
C GLU A 184 10.50 -8.18 -14.32
#